data_ec45190e439582d4e90ab22b948ac29b
#
_entry.id   ec45190e439582d4e90ab22b948ac29b
#
_cell.length_a   1.000
_cell.length_b   1.000
_cell.length_c   1.000
_cell.angle_alpha   90.00
_cell.angle_beta   90.00
_cell.angle_gamma   90.00
#
_symmetry.space_group_name_H-M   'P 1'
#
loop_
_entity.id
_entity.type
_entity.pdbx_description
1 polymer ?
#
loop_
_entity_poly.entity_id
_entity_poly.type
_entity_poly.pdbx_seq_one_letter_code
_entity_poly.pdbx_strand_id
1 'polypeptide(L)'
;LKSAFLANMSHEIRTPLNAIVGFSNLIAMAEEPDEIGEYVKIIETNNELLLQLINDILDLSKIEAGQMDFNYSTVDLSEIFNNLQQVYKSRVKDGVDLVCHLPSVACVIHSEKNRLTQVLSNFLSNACKYTSEGSITMGYERIGDILRFYVADTGKGLAEENIPHVFERFAKFDSFVQGTGLG
;
A
#
# COMPACT_ATOMS: atom_id res chain seq x y z
N LEU A 1 -17.89 2.12 18.58
CA LEU A 1 -16.69 2.24 17.72
C LEU A 1 -15.79 1.00 17.78
N LYS A 2 -15.37 0.52 18.95
CA LYS A 2 -14.48 -0.66 19.08
C LYS A 2 -15.11 -1.95 18.52
N SER A 3 -16.40 -2.18 18.71
CA SER A 3 -17.09 -3.39 18.23
C SER A 3 -17.19 -3.42 16.69
N ALA A 4 -17.47 -2.29 16.05
CA ALA A 4 -17.51 -2.20 14.59
C ALA A 4 -16.11 -2.40 13.98
N PHE A 5 -15.06 -1.89 14.65
CA PHE A 5 -13.68 -2.11 14.28
C PHE A 5 -13.33 -3.61 14.26
N LEU A 6 -13.60 -4.33 15.35
CA LEU A 6 -13.32 -5.76 15.46
C LEU A 6 -14.12 -6.59 14.45
N ALA A 7 -15.37 -6.22 14.19
CA ALA A 7 -16.20 -6.90 13.19
C ALA A 7 -15.63 -6.72 11.77
N ASN A 8 -15.23 -5.50 11.40
CA ASN A 8 -14.61 -5.22 10.11
C ASN A 8 -13.27 -5.95 9.97
N MET A 9 -12.42 -5.94 11.02
CA MET A 9 -11.16 -6.68 11.04
C MET A 9 -11.37 -8.17 10.80
N SER A 10 -12.35 -8.77 11.51
CA SER A 10 -12.66 -10.20 11.35
C SER A 10 -13.08 -10.52 9.92
N HIS A 11 -13.82 -9.64 9.27
CA HIS A 11 -14.22 -9.83 7.87
C HIS A 11 -13.03 -9.69 6.91
N GLU A 12 -12.20 -8.64 7.08
CA GLU A 12 -11.04 -8.40 6.23
C GLU A 12 -9.97 -9.50 6.35
N ILE A 13 -9.83 -10.13 7.53
CA ILE A 13 -8.95 -11.30 7.74
C ILE A 13 -9.54 -12.56 7.13
N ARG A 14 -10.85 -12.77 7.24
CA ARG A 14 -11.51 -14.01 6.79
C ARG A 14 -11.43 -14.18 5.27
N THR A 15 -11.54 -13.11 4.51
CA THR A 15 -11.55 -13.15 3.04
C THR A 15 -10.24 -13.74 2.47
N PRO A 16 -9.04 -13.18 2.76
CA PRO A 16 -7.80 -13.77 2.28
C PRO A 16 -7.51 -15.15 2.88
N LEU A 17 -7.88 -15.39 4.14
CA LEU A 17 -7.71 -16.69 4.77
C LEU A 17 -8.53 -17.78 4.06
N ASN A 18 -9.78 -17.51 3.72
CA ASN A 18 -10.64 -18.44 2.98
C ASN A 18 -10.09 -18.72 1.57
N ALA A 19 -9.52 -17.69 0.91
CA ALA A 19 -8.86 -17.85 -0.38
C ALA A 19 -7.64 -18.78 -0.26
N ILE A 20 -6.76 -18.55 0.74
CA ILE A 20 -5.60 -19.40 0.99
C ILE A 20 -6.03 -20.85 1.21
N VAL A 21 -7.00 -21.10 2.08
CA VAL A 21 -7.50 -22.46 2.38
C VAL A 21 -8.15 -23.08 1.14
N GLY A 22 -8.98 -22.33 0.42
CA GLY A 22 -9.66 -22.81 -0.79
C GLY A 22 -8.68 -23.24 -1.88
N PHE A 23 -7.73 -22.37 -2.23
CA PHE A 23 -6.74 -22.68 -3.27
C PHE A 23 -5.73 -23.73 -2.82
N SER A 24 -5.39 -23.82 -1.53
CA SER A 24 -4.59 -24.95 -1.01
C SER A 24 -5.28 -26.30 -1.20
N ASN A 25 -6.59 -26.38 -1.05
CA ASN A 25 -7.35 -27.60 -1.33
C ASN A 25 -7.40 -27.92 -2.83
N LEU A 26 -7.49 -26.90 -3.69
CA LEU A 26 -7.47 -27.07 -5.14
C LEU A 26 -6.12 -27.58 -5.64
N ILE A 27 -5.00 -27.14 -5.06
CA ILE A 27 -3.66 -27.67 -5.38
C ILE A 27 -3.61 -29.19 -5.16
N ALA A 28 -4.25 -29.70 -4.09
CA ALA A 28 -4.28 -31.13 -3.81
C ALA A 28 -5.07 -31.96 -4.85
N MET A 29 -5.87 -31.31 -5.67
CA MET A 29 -6.71 -31.91 -6.72
C MET A 29 -6.24 -31.58 -8.14
N ALA A 30 -5.30 -30.64 -8.29
CA ALA A 30 -4.81 -30.19 -9.59
C ALA A 30 -3.87 -31.23 -10.18
N GLU A 31 -4.05 -31.53 -11.45
CA GLU A 31 -3.20 -32.48 -12.22
C GLU A 31 -2.20 -31.74 -13.11
N GLU A 32 -2.55 -30.50 -13.54
CA GLU A 32 -1.74 -29.71 -14.46
C GLU A 32 -0.78 -28.78 -13.70
N PRO A 33 0.53 -28.74 -14.02
CA PRO A 33 1.51 -27.89 -13.39
C PRO A 33 1.18 -26.38 -13.49
N ASP A 34 0.58 -25.94 -14.59
CA ASP A 34 0.22 -24.56 -14.83
C ASP A 34 -0.89 -24.09 -13.87
N GLU A 35 -1.90 -24.94 -13.62
CA GLU A 35 -2.94 -24.66 -12.62
C GLU A 35 -2.36 -24.53 -11.21
N ILE A 36 -1.43 -25.41 -10.85
CA ILE A 36 -0.74 -25.35 -9.56
C ILE A 36 -0.01 -24.02 -9.42
N GLY A 37 0.69 -23.57 -10.47
CA GLY A 37 1.40 -22.30 -10.49
C GLY A 37 0.47 -21.11 -10.28
N GLU A 38 -0.72 -21.10 -10.89
CA GLU A 38 -1.72 -20.06 -10.71
C GLU A 38 -2.27 -20.06 -9.27
N TYR A 39 -2.60 -21.23 -8.71
CA TYR A 39 -3.12 -21.33 -7.34
C TYR A 39 -2.08 -20.88 -6.30
N VAL A 40 -0.82 -21.26 -6.48
CA VAL A 40 0.29 -20.80 -5.62
C VAL A 40 0.38 -19.27 -5.63
N LYS A 41 0.33 -18.64 -6.80
CA LYS A 41 0.39 -17.18 -6.92
C LYS A 41 -0.78 -16.49 -6.23
N ILE A 42 -1.99 -17.08 -6.29
CA ILE A 42 -3.15 -16.54 -5.57
C ILE A 42 -2.95 -16.68 -4.05
N ILE A 43 -2.42 -17.79 -3.58
CA ILE A 43 -2.12 -18.00 -2.16
C ILE A 43 -1.08 -17.01 -1.68
N GLU A 44 0.01 -16.80 -2.42
CA GLU A 44 1.06 -15.84 -2.09
C GLU A 44 0.50 -14.42 -1.98
N THR A 45 -0.30 -14.00 -2.95
CA THR A 45 -0.94 -12.67 -2.96
C THR A 45 -1.84 -12.47 -1.74
N ASN A 46 -2.63 -13.48 -1.38
CA ASN A 46 -3.52 -13.40 -0.21
C ASN A 46 -2.75 -13.46 1.12
N ASN A 47 -1.62 -14.16 1.15
CA ASN A 47 -0.75 -14.19 2.31
C ASN A 47 -0.08 -12.82 2.55
N GLU A 48 0.43 -12.17 1.50
CA GLU A 48 0.96 -10.81 1.59
C GLU A 48 -0.10 -9.82 2.11
N LEU A 49 -1.33 -9.91 1.58
CA LEU A 49 -2.44 -9.08 2.03
C LEU A 49 -2.77 -9.30 3.51
N LEU A 50 -2.76 -10.56 3.97
CA LEU A 50 -3.02 -10.90 5.37
C LEU A 50 -1.93 -10.37 6.30
N LEU A 51 -0.65 -10.52 5.91
CA LEU A 51 0.48 -9.98 6.66
C LEU A 51 0.42 -8.45 6.77
N GLN A 52 0.07 -7.76 5.67
CA GLN A 52 -0.14 -6.31 5.69
C GLN A 52 -1.25 -5.92 6.66
N LEU A 53 -2.41 -6.58 6.62
CA LEU A 53 -3.51 -6.37 7.56
C LEU A 53 -3.08 -6.50 9.02
N ILE A 54 -2.35 -7.56 9.35
CA ILE A 54 -1.88 -7.80 10.71
C ILE A 54 -0.95 -6.66 11.16
N ASN A 55 -0.01 -6.24 10.30
CA ASN A 55 0.90 -5.15 10.61
C ASN A 55 0.14 -3.82 10.81
N ASP A 56 -0.84 -3.52 9.95
CA ASP A 56 -1.68 -2.32 10.07
C ASP A 56 -2.45 -2.30 11.40
N ILE A 57 -2.99 -3.45 11.84
CA ILE A 57 -3.68 -3.59 13.12
C ILE A 57 -2.72 -3.38 14.29
N LEU A 58 -1.52 -3.96 14.22
CA LEU A 58 -0.49 -3.79 15.26
C LEU A 58 -0.02 -2.34 15.35
N ASP A 59 0.23 -1.69 14.21
CA ASP A 59 0.59 -0.27 14.17
C ASP A 59 -0.52 0.61 14.76
N LEU A 60 -1.77 0.37 14.38
CA LEU A 60 -2.90 1.09 14.94
C LEU A 60 -3.02 0.90 16.45
N SER A 61 -2.82 -0.33 16.94
CA SER A 61 -2.85 -0.63 18.37
C SER A 61 -1.75 0.12 19.14
N LYS A 62 -0.53 0.21 18.56
CA LYS A 62 0.58 0.98 19.14
C LYS A 62 0.29 2.48 19.16
N ILE A 63 -0.32 3.02 18.09
CA ILE A 63 -0.73 4.43 18.02
C ILE A 63 -1.77 4.74 19.10
N GLU A 64 -2.81 3.90 19.23
CA GLU A 64 -3.87 4.10 20.25
C GLU A 64 -3.32 3.99 21.70
N ALA A 65 -2.32 3.15 21.91
CA ALA A 65 -1.65 3.02 23.21
C ALA A 65 -0.62 4.13 23.49
N GLY A 66 -0.32 5.00 22.52
CA GLY A 66 0.78 5.97 22.63
C GLY A 66 2.16 5.32 22.72
N GLN A 67 2.30 4.09 22.23
CA GLN A 67 3.51 3.25 22.30
C GLN A 67 4.21 3.12 20.95
N MET A 68 4.00 4.05 20.06
CA MET A 68 4.68 4.04 18.77
C MET A 68 6.09 4.61 18.95
N ASP A 69 7.10 3.76 18.81
CA ASP A 69 8.50 4.16 18.83
C ASP A 69 8.92 4.69 17.45
N PHE A 70 9.65 5.82 17.44
CA PHE A 70 10.22 6.40 16.25
C PHE A 70 11.74 6.38 16.34
N ASN A 71 12.37 5.61 15.49
CA ASN A 71 13.83 5.53 15.39
C ASN A 71 14.33 6.54 14.35
N TYR A 72 14.56 7.77 14.80
CA TYR A 72 15.07 8.82 13.91
C TYR A 72 16.52 8.56 13.52
N SER A 73 16.80 8.71 12.23
CA SER A 73 18.13 8.56 11.65
C SER A 73 18.36 9.55 10.52
N THR A 74 19.59 9.63 10.06
CA THR A 74 19.94 10.34 8.83
C THR A 74 19.46 9.52 7.64
N VAL A 75 18.61 10.10 6.81
CA VAL A 75 17.94 9.44 5.69
C VAL A 75 18.23 10.18 4.40
N ASP A 76 18.81 9.49 3.44
CA ASP A 76 18.92 9.98 2.06
C ASP A 76 17.61 9.69 1.32
N LEU A 77 16.93 10.75 0.90
CA LEU A 77 15.66 10.64 0.19
C LEU A 77 15.82 9.94 -1.16
N SER A 78 16.96 10.14 -1.83
CA SER A 78 17.21 9.50 -3.13
C SER A 78 17.22 7.97 -3.01
N GLU A 79 17.76 7.43 -1.90
CA GLU A 79 17.74 5.99 -1.63
C GLU A 79 16.31 5.46 -1.49
N ILE A 80 15.46 6.14 -0.71
CA ILE A 80 14.05 5.73 -0.52
C ILE A 80 13.32 5.72 -1.87
N PHE A 81 13.40 6.81 -2.64
CA PHE A 81 12.66 6.94 -3.89
C PHE A 81 13.15 5.97 -4.95
N ASN A 82 14.46 5.73 -5.07
CA ASN A 82 15.01 4.74 -5.99
C ASN A 82 14.55 3.32 -5.65
N ASN A 83 14.55 2.96 -4.36
CA ASN A 83 14.06 1.67 -3.90
C ASN A 83 12.55 1.50 -4.19
N LEU A 84 11.75 2.52 -3.90
CA LEU A 84 10.32 2.50 -4.21
C LEU A 84 10.08 2.39 -5.71
N GLN A 85 10.81 3.13 -6.55
CA GLN A 85 10.69 3.04 -7.99
C GLN A 85 11.00 1.62 -8.49
N GLN A 86 12.07 1.02 -7.99
CA GLN A 86 12.44 -0.34 -8.37
C GLN A 86 11.35 -1.37 -7.99
N VAL A 87 10.83 -1.28 -6.76
CA VAL A 87 9.76 -2.18 -6.27
C VAL A 87 8.47 -2.01 -7.06
N TYR A 88 8.06 -0.77 -7.30
CA TYR A 88 6.77 -0.51 -7.93
C TYR A 88 6.78 -0.59 -9.44
N LYS A 89 7.95 -0.55 -10.09
CA LYS A 89 8.09 -0.72 -11.55
C LYS A 89 7.49 -2.04 -12.07
N SER A 90 7.55 -3.10 -11.28
CA SER A 90 6.95 -4.40 -11.63
C SER A 90 5.49 -4.53 -11.19
N ARG A 91 4.96 -3.56 -10.45
CA ARG A 91 3.59 -3.57 -9.91
C ARG A 91 2.62 -2.68 -10.68
N VAL A 92 3.14 -1.73 -11.46
CA VAL A 92 2.30 -0.94 -12.38
C VAL A 92 1.77 -1.81 -13.49
N LYS A 93 0.56 -1.50 -13.95
CA LYS A 93 -0.08 -2.22 -15.06
C LYS A 93 0.61 -1.88 -16.37
N ASP A 94 0.50 -2.77 -17.35
CA ASP A 94 0.95 -2.49 -18.71
C ASP A 94 0.25 -1.23 -19.25
N GLY A 95 1.05 -0.31 -19.81
CA GLY A 95 0.56 0.99 -20.29
C GLY A 95 0.50 2.10 -19.25
N VAL A 96 0.99 1.86 -18.01
CA VAL A 96 1.13 2.88 -16.97
C VAL A 96 2.61 3.22 -16.78
N ASP A 97 2.97 4.48 -16.95
CA ASP A 97 4.32 4.97 -16.71
C ASP A 97 4.53 5.32 -15.23
N LEU A 98 5.59 4.79 -14.62
CA LEU A 98 6.02 5.18 -13.28
C LEU A 98 7.18 6.17 -13.36
N VAL A 99 6.91 7.42 -13.01
CA VAL A 99 7.86 8.53 -13.09
C VAL A 99 8.31 8.94 -11.68
N CYS A 100 9.62 9.13 -11.50
CA CYS A 100 10.20 9.62 -10.25
C CYS A 100 10.85 10.98 -10.49
N HIS A 101 10.34 12.01 -9.85
CA HIS A 101 10.88 13.38 -9.92
C HIS A 101 11.65 13.70 -8.65
N LEU A 102 12.97 13.69 -8.75
CA LEU A 102 13.87 14.07 -7.68
C LEU A 102 14.63 15.34 -8.05
N PRO A 103 14.83 16.26 -7.10
CA PRO A 103 15.73 17.38 -7.31
C PRO A 103 17.15 16.91 -7.66
N SER A 104 17.87 17.71 -8.46
CA SER A 104 19.25 17.38 -8.88
C SER A 104 20.24 17.33 -7.71
N VAL A 105 19.91 17.95 -6.58
CA VAL A 105 20.73 17.95 -5.38
C VAL A 105 20.16 16.92 -4.40
N ALA A 106 21.02 15.99 -3.96
CA ALA A 106 20.64 15.01 -2.94
C ALA A 106 20.15 15.72 -1.67
N CYS A 107 19.05 15.23 -1.14
CA CYS A 107 18.46 15.76 0.08
C CYS A 107 18.53 14.71 1.18
N VAL A 108 19.21 15.08 2.26
CA VAL A 108 19.36 14.25 3.45
C VAL A 108 18.58 14.90 4.59
N ILE A 109 17.76 14.14 5.27
CA ILE A 109 16.91 14.61 6.37
C ILE A 109 17.12 13.76 7.63
N HIS A 110 16.71 14.30 8.76
CA HIS A 110 16.60 13.52 10.00
C HIS A 110 15.16 13.07 10.18
N SER A 111 14.91 11.79 9.96
CA SER A 111 13.54 11.24 9.96
C SER A 111 13.52 9.75 10.33
N GLU A 112 12.33 9.19 10.45
CA GLU A 112 12.13 7.75 10.60
C GLU A 112 11.93 7.12 9.21
N LYS A 113 12.97 6.42 8.74
CA LYS A 113 13.06 5.87 7.38
C LYS A 113 11.90 4.94 7.05
N ASN A 114 11.57 4.01 7.96
CA ASN A 114 10.57 2.98 7.70
C ASN A 114 9.16 3.57 7.60
N ARG A 115 8.84 4.54 8.48
CA ARG A 115 7.52 5.19 8.48
C ARG A 115 7.33 6.10 7.27
N LEU A 116 8.38 6.84 6.88
CA LEU A 116 8.33 7.62 5.65
C LEU A 116 8.13 6.71 4.43
N THR A 117 8.89 5.61 4.36
CA THR A 117 8.75 4.61 3.30
C THR A 117 7.35 3.99 3.29
N GLN A 118 6.78 3.68 4.46
CA GLN A 118 5.44 3.12 4.61
C GLN A 118 4.37 4.06 4.06
N VAL A 119 4.43 5.35 4.40
CA VAL A 119 3.47 6.35 3.90
C VAL A 119 3.54 6.46 2.37
N LEU A 120 4.75 6.57 1.81
CA LEU A 120 4.94 6.65 0.36
C LEU A 120 4.49 5.36 -0.34
N SER A 121 4.77 4.19 0.25
CA SER A 121 4.31 2.89 -0.27
C SER A 121 2.77 2.79 -0.28
N ASN A 122 2.09 3.30 0.74
CA ASN A 122 0.64 3.29 0.78
C ASN A 122 0.04 4.15 -0.34
N PHE A 123 0.60 5.33 -0.59
CA PHE A 123 0.16 6.17 -1.72
C PHE A 123 0.46 5.52 -3.07
N LEU A 124 1.65 4.95 -3.26
CA LEU A 124 2.02 4.25 -4.50
C LEU A 124 1.15 3.02 -4.75
N SER A 125 0.88 2.23 -3.70
CA SER A 125 -0.02 1.08 -3.79
C SER A 125 -1.42 1.49 -4.23
N ASN A 126 -1.96 2.58 -3.67
CA ASN A 126 -3.23 3.13 -4.09
C ASN A 126 -3.19 3.62 -5.54
N ALA A 127 -2.15 4.37 -5.93
CA ALA A 127 -1.99 4.84 -7.29
C ALA A 127 -1.95 3.67 -8.31
N CYS A 128 -1.15 2.62 -8.06
CA CYS A 128 -1.09 1.42 -8.91
C CYS A 128 -2.45 0.71 -9.03
N LYS A 129 -3.21 0.70 -7.95
CA LYS A 129 -4.50 0.05 -7.87
C LYS A 129 -5.57 0.76 -8.70
N TYR A 130 -5.57 2.09 -8.66
CA TYR A 130 -6.62 2.91 -9.27
C TYR A 130 -6.27 3.51 -10.64
N THR A 131 -5.02 3.33 -11.11
CA THR A 131 -4.58 3.76 -12.44
C THR A 131 -4.53 2.55 -13.37
N SER A 132 -5.25 2.63 -14.49
CA SER A 132 -5.28 1.57 -15.51
C SER A 132 -4.51 1.94 -16.76
N GLU A 133 -4.31 3.22 -17.01
CA GLU A 133 -3.56 3.78 -18.14
C GLU A 133 -3.04 5.18 -17.77
N GLY A 134 -2.01 5.64 -18.44
CA GLY A 134 -1.40 6.93 -18.20
C GLY A 134 -0.17 6.87 -17.28
N SER A 135 -0.14 7.62 -16.17
CA SER A 135 1.08 7.73 -15.38
C SER A 135 0.84 7.85 -13.88
N ILE A 136 1.83 7.38 -13.13
CA ILE A 136 1.98 7.60 -11.70
C ILE A 136 3.30 8.35 -11.50
N THR A 137 3.23 9.52 -10.90
CA THR A 137 4.40 10.36 -10.62
C THR A 137 4.60 10.45 -9.12
N MET A 138 5.80 10.15 -8.65
CA MET A 138 6.20 10.34 -7.26
C MET A 138 7.39 11.27 -7.17
N GLY A 139 7.50 11.98 -6.06
CA GLY A 139 8.63 12.88 -5.86
C GLY A 139 8.53 13.67 -4.58
N TYR A 140 9.49 14.58 -4.42
CA TYR A 140 9.45 15.60 -3.39
C TYR A 140 9.96 16.92 -3.92
N GLU A 141 9.50 17.99 -3.31
CA GLU A 141 9.97 19.35 -3.60
C GLU A 141 10.17 20.13 -2.30
N ARG A 142 11.09 21.07 -2.34
CA ARG A 142 11.32 21.99 -1.22
C ARG A 142 10.57 23.30 -1.44
N ILE A 143 9.70 23.64 -0.51
CA ILE A 143 8.93 24.89 -0.51
C ILE A 143 9.32 25.66 0.76
N GLY A 144 10.29 26.56 0.64
CA GLY A 144 10.88 27.25 1.81
C GLY A 144 11.57 26.25 2.74
N ASP A 145 11.07 26.14 3.97
CA ASP A 145 11.60 25.23 4.99
C ASP A 145 10.84 23.89 5.08
N ILE A 146 9.89 23.69 4.17
CA ILE A 146 9.06 22.48 4.15
C ILE A 146 9.48 21.59 2.98
N LEU A 147 9.56 20.28 3.22
CA LEU A 147 9.62 19.27 2.17
C LEU A 147 8.22 18.72 1.95
N ARG A 148 7.73 18.86 0.72
CA ARG A 148 6.47 18.30 0.27
C ARG A 148 6.74 17.03 -0.51
N PHE A 149 6.29 15.89 0.01
CA PHE A 149 6.28 14.61 -0.68
C PHE A 149 4.95 14.45 -1.41
N TYR A 150 4.97 13.85 -2.59
CA TYR A 150 3.76 13.65 -3.36
C TYR A 150 3.80 12.35 -4.17
N VAL A 151 2.63 11.79 -4.36
CA VAL A 151 2.32 10.78 -5.37
C VAL A 151 1.09 11.29 -6.11
N ALA A 152 1.21 11.44 -7.42
CA ALA A 152 0.14 11.88 -8.30
C ALA A 152 -0.13 10.80 -9.33
N ASP A 153 -1.38 10.53 -9.61
CA ASP A 153 -1.80 9.53 -10.59
C ASP A 153 -2.84 10.11 -11.57
N THR A 154 -2.95 9.50 -12.72
CA THR A 154 -3.95 9.83 -13.74
C THR A 154 -5.13 8.86 -13.73
N GLY A 155 -5.35 8.18 -12.61
CA GLY A 155 -6.42 7.22 -12.45
C GLY A 155 -7.81 7.84 -12.39
N LYS A 156 -8.79 7.06 -11.97
CA LYS A 156 -10.19 7.48 -11.95
C LYS A 156 -10.52 8.60 -10.98
N GLY A 157 -9.58 8.99 -10.10
CA GLY A 157 -9.78 10.00 -9.07
C GLY A 157 -10.81 9.58 -8.01
N LEU A 158 -11.18 10.57 -7.19
CA LEU A 158 -12.19 10.45 -6.13
C LEU A 158 -13.30 11.46 -6.38
N ALA A 159 -14.56 11.07 -6.12
CA ALA A 159 -15.67 12.02 -6.09
C ALA A 159 -15.44 13.07 -4.99
N GLU A 160 -15.80 14.33 -5.26
CA GLU A 160 -15.57 15.44 -4.31
C GLU A 160 -16.17 15.17 -2.92
N GLU A 161 -17.33 14.51 -2.87
CA GLU A 161 -18.02 14.12 -1.65
C GLU A 161 -17.22 13.14 -0.77
N ASN A 162 -16.31 12.36 -1.38
CA ASN A 162 -15.48 11.37 -0.69
C ASN A 162 -14.17 11.95 -0.16
N ILE A 163 -13.73 13.10 -0.66
CA ILE A 163 -12.44 13.72 -0.26
C ILE A 163 -12.33 13.96 1.25
N PRO A 164 -13.35 14.46 1.95
CA PRO A 164 -13.28 14.65 3.40
C PRO A 164 -13.10 13.34 4.20
N HIS A 165 -13.48 12.22 3.61
CA HIS A 165 -13.51 10.91 4.26
C HIS A 165 -12.31 10.01 3.92
N VAL A 166 -11.35 10.47 3.08
CA VAL A 166 -10.23 9.62 2.61
C VAL A 166 -9.29 9.14 3.73
N PHE A 167 -9.26 9.84 4.86
CA PHE A 167 -8.46 9.46 6.03
C PHE A 167 -9.30 8.77 7.13
N GLU A 168 -10.57 8.50 6.87
CA GLU A 168 -11.37 7.72 7.80
C GLU A 168 -10.96 6.24 7.75
N ARG A 169 -10.95 5.61 8.91
CA ARG A 169 -10.60 4.19 9.02
C ARG A 169 -11.63 3.33 8.29
N PHE A 170 -11.17 2.38 7.49
CA PHE A 170 -12.01 1.49 6.66
C PHE A 170 -12.82 2.20 5.58
N ALA A 171 -12.47 3.42 5.24
CA ALA A 171 -13.09 4.08 4.12
C ALA A 171 -12.73 3.33 2.82
N LYS A 172 -13.76 2.81 2.16
CA LYS A 172 -13.67 2.17 0.83
C LYS A 172 -14.68 2.86 -0.05
N PHE A 173 -14.19 3.55 -1.06
CA PHE A 173 -15.03 4.27 -2.03
C PHE A 173 -15.30 3.46 -3.30
N ASP A 174 -14.74 2.26 -3.36
CA ASP A 174 -14.96 1.31 -4.45
C ASP A 174 -15.01 -0.11 -3.88
N SER A 175 -16.17 -0.74 -3.97
CA SER A 175 -16.40 -2.11 -3.47
C SER A 175 -15.75 -3.19 -4.34
N PHE A 176 -15.38 -2.85 -5.58
CA PHE A 176 -14.77 -3.80 -6.51
C PHE A 176 -13.25 -3.87 -6.42
N VAL A 177 -12.63 -2.97 -5.67
CA VAL A 177 -11.16 -2.90 -5.57
C VAL A 177 -10.72 -3.42 -4.21
N GLN A 178 -9.91 -4.49 -4.21
CA GLN A 178 -9.36 -5.07 -2.98
C GLN A 178 -8.49 -4.07 -2.21
N GLY A 179 -8.65 -4.03 -0.89
CA GLY A 179 -7.87 -3.21 0.01
C GLY A 179 -8.48 -3.17 1.40
N THR A 180 -7.65 -2.87 2.38
CA THR A 180 -8.02 -2.92 3.79
C THR A 180 -8.76 -1.67 4.28
N GLY A 181 -8.64 -0.55 3.58
CA GLY A 181 -9.13 0.75 4.04
C GLY A 181 -8.43 1.26 5.29
N LEU A 182 -7.23 0.76 5.59
CA LEU A 182 -6.39 1.15 6.73
C LEU A 182 -5.14 1.94 6.32
N GLY A 183 -4.81 1.92 5.03
CA GLY A 183 -3.64 2.60 4.46
C GLY A 183 -3.91 4.01 3.98
#